data_320e90e8c69c855ab30f95928884ace0
#
_entry.id   320e90e8c69c855ab30f95928884ace0
#
_cell.length_a   1.000
_cell.length_b   1.000
_cell.length_c   1.000
_cell.angle_alpha   90.00
_cell.angle_beta   90.00
_cell.angle_gamma   90.00
#
_symmetry.space_group_name_H-M   'P 1'
#
loop_
_entity.id
_entity.type
_entity.pdbx_description
1 polymer ?
#
loop_
_entity_poly.entity_id
_entity_poly.type
_entity_poly.pdbx_seq_one_letter_code
_entity_poly.pdbx_strand_id
1 'polypeptide(L)'
;TGKSTLVRVLAGLWPAACGTVTMPDGDGVMIAPQKAYLPLGSLRGALLYPDPSLEVGNGELASALEKVGLGALVPRLDEVARWDQVLSNGERQRLAVARLAIHRPQAIVLDDALSALDETAQAMLLLHLRAELPDAIIVSLSQRPAPPAIHGRQLVLERSGDAAILKPAAAPAMAAAR
;
A
#
# COMPACT_ATOMS: atom_id res chain seq x y z
N THR A 1 18.42 -3.13 -5.09
CA THR A 1 18.06 -4.55 -4.87
C THR A 1 17.00 -5.10 -5.84
N GLY A 2 16.51 -4.32 -6.81
CA GLY A 2 15.53 -4.77 -7.81
C GLY A 2 14.06 -4.79 -7.37
N LYS A 3 13.71 -4.43 -6.13
CA LYS A 3 12.32 -4.39 -5.64
C LYS A 3 11.43 -3.49 -6.49
N SER A 4 11.82 -2.24 -6.71
CA SER A 4 11.06 -1.30 -7.54
C SER A 4 11.00 -1.72 -9.01
N THR A 5 12.00 -2.48 -9.50
CA THR A 5 11.93 -3.09 -10.84
C THR A 5 10.86 -4.17 -10.87
N LEU A 6 10.78 -5.02 -9.83
CA LEU A 6 9.71 -6.02 -9.72
C LEU A 6 8.32 -5.36 -9.71
N VAL A 7 8.14 -4.27 -8.97
CA VAL A 7 6.87 -3.51 -8.98
C VAL A 7 6.53 -3.01 -10.38
N ARG A 8 7.51 -2.47 -11.12
CA ARG A 8 7.29 -2.00 -12.50
C ARG A 8 6.94 -3.14 -13.45
N VAL A 9 7.52 -4.34 -13.26
CA VAL A 9 7.15 -5.54 -14.02
C VAL A 9 5.71 -5.94 -13.71
N LEU A 10 5.33 -5.98 -12.42
CA LEU A 10 3.96 -6.27 -12.00
C LEU A 10 2.96 -5.23 -12.52
N ALA A 11 3.36 -3.98 -12.62
CA ALA A 11 2.55 -2.89 -13.18
C ALA A 11 2.49 -2.88 -14.72
N GLY A 12 3.17 -3.80 -15.41
CA GLY A 12 3.26 -3.79 -16.87
C GLY A 12 4.12 -2.66 -17.46
N LEU A 13 4.85 -1.93 -16.61
CA LEU A 13 5.66 -0.76 -16.99
C LEU A 13 7.10 -1.10 -17.37
N TRP A 14 7.49 -2.37 -17.25
CA TRP A 14 8.82 -2.84 -17.56
C TRP A 14 8.75 -4.15 -18.34
N PRO A 15 9.43 -4.26 -19.48
CA PRO A 15 9.42 -5.51 -20.23
C PRO A 15 10.08 -6.60 -19.41
N ALA A 16 9.33 -7.64 -19.05
CA ALA A 16 9.88 -8.83 -18.43
C ALA A 16 10.73 -9.57 -19.46
N ALA A 17 11.94 -9.96 -19.10
CA ALA A 17 12.82 -10.71 -19.99
C ALA A 17 12.26 -12.13 -20.30
N CYS A 18 11.61 -12.75 -19.32
CA CYS A 18 10.91 -14.05 -19.46
C CYS A 18 9.92 -14.25 -18.32
N GLY A 19 8.84 -14.97 -18.60
CA GLY A 19 7.81 -15.33 -17.63
C GLY A 19 6.45 -14.71 -17.93
N THR A 20 5.46 -15.10 -17.15
CA THR A 20 4.08 -14.60 -17.25
C THR A 20 3.67 -14.01 -15.90
N VAL A 21 3.05 -12.84 -15.96
CA VAL A 21 2.39 -12.22 -14.80
C VAL A 21 0.90 -12.29 -15.06
N THR A 22 0.16 -12.98 -14.19
CA THR A 22 -1.30 -13.02 -14.23
C THR A 22 -1.81 -12.08 -13.13
N MET A 23 -2.58 -11.09 -13.52
CA MET A 23 -3.18 -10.10 -12.62
C MET A 23 -4.71 -10.17 -12.75
N PRO A 24 -5.47 -9.74 -11.74
CA PRO A 24 -6.91 -9.50 -11.88
C PRO A 24 -7.20 -8.52 -13.03
N ASP A 25 -8.31 -8.72 -13.71
CA ASP A 25 -8.71 -7.86 -14.84
C ASP A 25 -9.16 -6.46 -14.34
N GLY A 26 -8.99 -5.46 -15.21
CA GLY A 26 -9.47 -4.09 -14.98
C GLY A 26 -8.83 -3.39 -13.77
N ASP A 27 -9.66 -2.63 -13.03
CA ASP A 27 -9.23 -1.83 -11.86
C ASP A 27 -9.02 -2.66 -10.58
N GLY A 28 -8.96 -3.99 -10.73
CA GLY A 28 -8.78 -4.92 -9.61
C GLY A 28 -7.43 -4.83 -8.90
N VAL A 29 -6.47 -4.06 -9.43
CA VAL A 29 -5.12 -3.94 -8.86
C VAL A 29 -4.78 -2.50 -8.54
N MET A 30 -4.37 -2.24 -7.28
CA MET A 30 -3.85 -0.93 -6.89
C MET A 30 -2.40 -1.04 -6.39
N ILE A 31 -1.58 -0.11 -6.86
CA ILE A 31 -0.17 0.01 -6.44
C ILE A 31 -0.02 1.27 -5.60
N ALA A 32 0.43 1.10 -4.36
CA ALA A 32 0.80 2.20 -3.48
C ALA A 32 2.34 2.35 -3.48
N PRO A 33 2.88 3.36 -4.15
CA PRO A 33 4.32 3.62 -4.18
C PRO A 33 4.79 4.24 -2.86
N GLN A 34 6.10 4.21 -2.62
CA GLN A 34 6.74 4.83 -1.47
C GLN A 34 6.34 6.31 -1.30
N LYS A 35 6.22 7.03 -2.41
CA LYS A 35 5.77 8.42 -2.43
C LYS A 35 4.38 8.48 -3.05
N ALA A 36 3.36 8.52 -2.19
CA ALA A 36 1.98 8.57 -2.63
C ALA A 36 1.73 9.80 -3.50
N TYR A 37 1.16 9.60 -4.68
CA TYR A 37 0.70 10.68 -5.54
C TYR A 37 -0.59 11.28 -4.98
N LEU A 38 -0.63 12.59 -4.86
CA LEU A 38 -1.79 13.37 -4.48
C LEU A 38 -2.13 14.34 -5.60
N PRO A 39 -3.30 14.21 -6.25
CA PRO A 39 -3.72 15.14 -7.28
C PRO A 39 -3.98 16.52 -6.67
N LEU A 40 -3.87 17.56 -7.50
CA LEU A 40 -4.33 18.89 -7.13
C LEU A 40 -5.85 18.89 -6.97
N GLY A 41 -6.37 19.59 -5.97
CA GLY A 41 -7.80 19.66 -5.73
C GLY A 41 -8.18 19.42 -4.28
N SER A 42 -9.38 18.89 -4.07
CA SER A 42 -9.91 18.63 -2.72
C SER A 42 -9.29 17.36 -2.10
N LEU A 43 -9.35 17.27 -0.77
CA LEU A 43 -8.94 16.06 -0.05
C LEU A 43 -9.81 14.86 -0.47
N ARG A 44 -11.11 15.09 -0.70
CA ARG A 44 -12.03 14.09 -1.27
C ARG A 44 -11.50 13.57 -2.61
N GLY A 45 -11.11 14.45 -3.52
CA GLY A 45 -10.53 14.05 -4.80
C GLY A 45 -9.23 13.26 -4.64
N ALA A 46 -8.41 13.59 -3.62
CA ALA A 46 -7.22 12.82 -3.29
C ALA A 46 -7.54 11.42 -2.74
N LEU A 47 -8.63 11.23 -2.01
CA LEU A 47 -9.11 9.93 -1.53
C LEU A 47 -9.71 9.08 -2.66
N LEU A 48 -10.47 9.69 -3.56
CA LEU A 48 -11.12 9.00 -4.68
C LEU A 48 -10.20 8.72 -5.87
N TYR A 49 -8.98 9.26 -5.90
CA TYR A 49 -8.02 8.96 -6.94
C TYR A 49 -7.63 7.45 -6.92
N PRO A 50 -7.55 6.73 -8.07
CA PRO A 50 -7.57 7.23 -9.44
C PRO A 50 -8.96 7.38 -10.08
N ASP A 51 -10.04 6.95 -9.43
CA ASP A 51 -11.40 7.02 -9.98
C ASP A 51 -12.24 8.12 -9.28
N PRO A 52 -12.30 9.34 -9.84
CA PRO A 52 -13.09 10.43 -9.27
C PRO A 52 -14.60 10.23 -9.43
N SER A 53 -15.06 9.25 -10.21
CA SER A 53 -16.48 8.93 -10.41
C SER A 53 -17.02 7.99 -9.33
N LEU A 54 -16.17 7.47 -8.46
CA LEU A 54 -16.57 6.58 -7.37
C LEU A 54 -17.50 7.31 -6.40
N GLU A 55 -18.73 6.82 -6.27
CA GLU A 55 -19.71 7.37 -5.36
C GLU A 55 -19.51 6.83 -3.94
N VAL A 56 -18.89 7.67 -3.09
CA VAL A 56 -18.60 7.32 -1.67
C VAL A 56 -19.21 8.38 -0.76
N GLY A 57 -20.00 7.93 0.20
CA GLY A 57 -20.65 8.82 1.17
C GLY A 57 -19.66 9.49 2.13
N ASN A 58 -20.03 10.69 2.63
CA ASN A 58 -19.21 11.44 3.59
C ASN A 58 -18.85 10.61 4.85
N GLY A 59 -19.79 9.80 5.34
CA GLY A 59 -19.57 8.95 6.50
C GLY A 59 -18.50 7.87 6.24
N GLU A 60 -18.45 7.31 5.05
CA GLU A 60 -17.46 6.31 4.66
C GLU A 60 -16.07 6.94 4.49
N LEU A 61 -15.99 8.11 3.86
CA LEU A 61 -14.73 8.87 3.75
C LEU A 61 -14.20 9.29 5.12
N ALA A 62 -15.09 9.76 6.02
CA ALA A 62 -14.74 10.11 7.39
C ALA A 62 -14.21 8.90 8.15
N SER A 63 -14.92 7.77 8.11
CA SER A 63 -14.52 6.53 8.74
C SER A 63 -13.16 6.03 8.23
N ALA A 64 -12.92 6.10 6.92
CA ALA A 64 -11.63 5.70 6.34
C ALA A 64 -10.48 6.57 6.85
N LEU A 65 -10.68 7.89 6.97
CA LEU A 65 -9.69 8.80 7.54
C LEU A 65 -9.45 8.54 9.03
N GLU A 66 -10.49 8.35 9.81
CA GLU A 66 -10.40 8.07 11.25
C GLU A 66 -9.62 6.79 11.54
N LYS A 67 -9.92 5.72 10.80
CA LYS A 67 -9.28 4.41 10.94
C LYS A 67 -7.78 4.43 10.66
N VAL A 68 -7.31 5.35 9.82
CA VAL A 68 -5.87 5.52 9.57
C VAL A 68 -5.23 6.61 10.44
N GLY A 69 -5.97 7.19 11.40
CA GLY A 69 -5.48 8.23 12.31
C GLY A 69 -5.39 9.62 11.66
N LEU A 70 -6.23 9.90 10.67
CA LEU A 70 -6.36 11.20 9.99
C LEU A 70 -7.72 11.87 10.26
N GLY A 71 -8.40 11.53 11.34
CA GLY A 71 -9.73 12.07 11.68
C GLY A 71 -9.79 13.59 11.76
N ALA A 72 -8.69 14.27 12.14
CA ALA A 72 -8.60 15.73 12.15
C ALA A 72 -8.78 16.36 10.75
N LEU A 73 -8.65 15.58 9.67
CA LEU A 73 -8.84 16.06 8.30
C LEU A 73 -10.29 15.92 7.80
N VAL A 74 -11.18 15.25 8.53
CA VAL A 74 -12.57 15.04 8.14
C VAL A 74 -13.29 16.37 7.85
N PRO A 75 -13.18 17.45 8.65
CA PRO A 75 -13.81 18.73 8.34
C PRO A 75 -13.25 19.42 7.08
N ARG A 76 -12.12 18.95 6.57
CA ARG A 76 -11.41 19.53 5.42
C ARG A 76 -11.58 18.72 4.13
N LEU A 77 -12.51 17.77 4.07
CA LEU A 77 -12.72 16.89 2.92
C LEU A 77 -12.88 17.65 1.60
N ASP A 78 -13.63 18.75 1.60
CA ASP A 78 -13.90 19.53 0.41
C ASP A 78 -12.97 20.73 0.21
N GLU A 79 -12.02 20.91 1.11
CA GLU A 79 -10.98 21.96 1.00
C GLU A 79 -10.04 21.67 -0.17
N VAL A 80 -9.88 22.66 -1.04
CA VAL A 80 -8.93 22.64 -2.17
C VAL A 80 -7.59 23.17 -1.71
N ALA A 81 -6.56 22.34 -1.75
CA ALA A 81 -5.21 22.69 -1.31
C ALA A 81 -4.12 21.91 -2.06
N ARG A 82 -2.88 22.32 -1.87
CA ARG A 82 -1.71 21.56 -2.24
C ARG A 82 -1.42 20.47 -1.17
N TRP A 83 -2.26 19.43 -1.15
CA TRP A 83 -2.18 18.36 -0.15
C TRP A 83 -0.83 17.66 -0.12
N ASP A 84 -0.12 17.67 -1.24
CA ASP A 84 1.27 17.18 -1.35
C ASP A 84 2.28 18.03 -0.54
N GLN A 85 1.93 19.26 -0.18
CA GLN A 85 2.74 20.16 0.64
C GLN A 85 2.19 20.32 2.06
N VAL A 86 0.89 20.15 2.24
CA VAL A 86 0.20 20.27 3.54
C VAL A 86 0.46 19.06 4.42
N LEU A 87 0.41 17.85 3.82
CA LEU A 87 0.56 16.60 4.56
C LEU A 87 2.04 16.22 4.71
N SER A 88 2.42 15.78 5.90
CA SER A 88 3.69 15.10 6.16
C SER A 88 3.80 13.80 5.36
N ASN A 89 5.01 13.24 5.24
CA ASN A 89 5.21 11.96 4.56
C ASN A 89 4.38 10.82 5.21
N GLY A 90 4.32 10.78 6.54
CA GLY A 90 3.55 9.78 7.26
C GLY A 90 2.04 9.92 7.03
N GLU A 91 1.51 11.15 7.02
CA GLU A 91 0.09 11.40 6.71
C GLU A 91 -0.25 11.04 5.28
N ARG A 92 0.63 11.31 4.32
CA ARG A 92 0.45 10.88 2.92
C ARG A 92 0.39 9.35 2.79
N GLN A 93 1.21 8.63 3.54
CA GLN A 93 1.19 7.16 3.56
C GLN A 93 -0.08 6.62 4.22
N ARG A 94 -0.55 7.24 5.31
CA ARG A 94 -1.84 6.93 5.94
C ARG A 94 -3.01 7.18 4.98
N LEU A 95 -2.98 8.30 4.25
CA LEU A 95 -4.00 8.63 3.24
C LEU A 95 -4.01 7.59 2.10
N ALA A 96 -2.84 7.08 1.68
CA ALA A 96 -2.77 6.02 0.69
C ALA A 96 -3.45 4.73 1.17
N VAL A 97 -3.31 4.38 2.46
CA VAL A 97 -4.02 3.23 3.05
C VAL A 97 -5.55 3.46 3.10
N ALA A 98 -6.00 4.67 3.48
CA ALA A 98 -7.42 5.02 3.44
C ALA A 98 -8.00 4.88 2.03
N ARG A 99 -7.25 5.33 1.02
CA ARG A 99 -7.60 5.17 -0.40
C ARG A 99 -7.78 3.70 -0.78
N LEU A 100 -6.84 2.82 -0.40
CA LEU A 100 -6.95 1.38 -0.66
C LEU A 100 -8.21 0.77 -0.02
N ALA A 101 -8.54 1.17 1.20
CA ALA A 101 -9.74 0.71 1.90
C ALA A 101 -11.04 1.17 1.21
N ILE A 102 -11.04 2.39 0.65
CA ILE A 102 -12.19 2.95 -0.10
C ILE A 102 -12.38 2.23 -1.43
N HIS A 103 -11.33 2.04 -2.21
CA HIS A 103 -11.40 1.44 -3.55
C HIS A 103 -11.58 -0.08 -3.56
N ARG A 104 -11.28 -0.76 -2.46
CA ARG A 104 -11.46 -2.21 -2.27
C ARG A 104 -10.93 -3.08 -3.41
N PRO A 105 -9.65 -2.90 -3.82
CA PRO A 105 -9.09 -3.66 -4.93
C PRO A 105 -8.93 -5.13 -4.58
N GLN A 106 -8.91 -6.01 -5.60
CA GLN A 106 -8.67 -7.44 -5.45
C GLN A 106 -7.20 -7.75 -5.13
N ALA A 107 -6.28 -6.93 -5.62
CA ALA A 107 -4.86 -7.06 -5.32
C ALA A 107 -4.22 -5.69 -5.01
N ILE A 108 -3.32 -5.67 -4.06
CA ILE A 108 -2.61 -4.49 -3.57
C ILE A 108 -1.12 -4.76 -3.62
N VAL A 109 -0.36 -3.85 -4.22
CA VAL A 109 1.10 -3.86 -4.18
C VAL A 109 1.58 -2.64 -3.40
N LEU A 110 2.24 -2.85 -2.27
CA LEU A 110 2.83 -1.81 -1.42
C LEU A 110 4.34 -1.74 -1.67
N ASP A 111 4.83 -0.70 -2.37
CA ASP A 111 6.28 -0.49 -2.63
C ASP A 111 6.86 0.48 -1.60
N ASP A 112 7.39 -0.03 -0.49
CA ASP A 112 7.87 0.77 0.66
C ASP A 112 6.84 1.84 1.12
N ALA A 113 5.54 1.58 0.89
CA ALA A 113 4.46 2.55 1.01
C ALA A 113 4.20 3.04 2.44
N LEU A 114 4.76 2.38 3.45
CA LEU A 114 4.61 2.71 4.87
C LEU A 114 5.96 3.07 5.55
N SER A 115 7.02 3.28 4.77
CA SER A 115 8.39 3.45 5.26
C SER A 115 8.62 4.71 6.13
N ALA A 116 7.75 5.72 6.03
CA ALA A 116 7.80 6.94 6.85
C ALA A 116 7.15 6.78 8.25
N LEU A 117 6.56 5.62 8.52
CA LEU A 117 5.89 5.31 9.78
C LEU A 117 6.79 4.43 10.66
N ASP A 118 6.57 4.49 11.97
CA ASP A 118 7.18 3.53 12.90
C ASP A 118 6.57 2.12 12.75
N GLU A 119 7.22 1.13 13.31
CA GLU A 119 6.82 -0.28 13.15
C GLU A 119 5.42 -0.58 13.69
N THR A 120 5.05 0.06 14.79
CA THR A 120 3.73 -0.11 15.41
C THR A 120 2.64 0.42 14.50
N ALA A 121 2.80 1.64 13.99
CA ALA A 121 1.86 2.25 13.07
C ALA A 121 1.77 1.47 11.74
N GLN A 122 2.90 0.97 11.21
CA GLN A 122 2.89 0.10 10.03
C GLN A 122 2.08 -1.17 10.27
N ALA A 123 2.34 -1.86 11.37
CA ALA A 123 1.63 -3.10 11.72
C ALA A 123 0.13 -2.86 11.89
N MET A 124 -0.27 -1.80 12.59
CA MET A 124 -1.68 -1.45 12.79
C MET A 124 -2.40 -1.16 11.48
N LEU A 125 -1.78 -0.39 10.57
CA LEU A 125 -2.38 -0.07 9.28
C LEU A 125 -2.50 -1.29 8.37
N LEU A 126 -1.51 -2.18 8.37
CA LEU A 126 -1.57 -3.41 7.59
C LEU A 126 -2.61 -4.38 8.14
N LEU A 127 -2.74 -4.52 9.47
CA LEU A 127 -3.79 -5.31 10.11
C LEU A 127 -5.18 -4.74 9.80
N HIS A 128 -5.31 -3.40 9.87
CA HIS A 128 -6.55 -2.73 9.49
C HIS A 128 -6.90 -3.00 8.02
N LEU A 129 -5.96 -2.83 7.11
CA LEU A 129 -6.18 -3.09 5.68
C LEU A 129 -6.58 -4.54 5.41
N ARG A 130 -5.95 -5.51 6.12
CA ARG A 130 -6.31 -6.93 6.02
C ARG A 130 -7.73 -7.20 6.56
N ALA A 131 -8.14 -6.53 7.63
CA ALA A 131 -9.48 -6.67 8.20
C ALA A 131 -10.56 -6.09 7.28
N GLU A 132 -10.30 -4.94 6.64
CA GLU A 132 -11.22 -4.30 5.69
C GLU A 132 -11.31 -5.08 4.35
N LEU A 133 -10.23 -5.74 3.95
CA LEU A 133 -10.09 -6.41 2.67
C LEU A 133 -9.61 -7.87 2.85
N PRO A 134 -10.45 -8.74 3.46
CA PRO A 134 -10.03 -10.10 3.83
C PRO A 134 -9.67 -10.97 2.61
N ASP A 135 -10.31 -10.73 1.47
CA ASP A 135 -10.13 -11.50 0.24
C ASP A 135 -9.05 -10.92 -0.68
N ALA A 136 -8.54 -9.72 -0.39
CA ALA A 136 -7.54 -9.08 -1.23
C ALA A 136 -6.16 -9.74 -1.11
N ILE A 137 -5.48 -9.84 -2.23
CA ILE A 137 -4.07 -10.23 -2.28
C ILE A 137 -3.23 -9.02 -1.92
N ILE A 138 -2.46 -9.08 -0.82
CA ILE A 138 -1.58 -7.99 -0.39
C ILE A 138 -0.12 -8.41 -0.57
N VAL A 139 0.59 -7.74 -1.46
CA VAL A 139 2.02 -7.90 -1.69
C VAL A 139 2.75 -6.67 -1.15
N SER A 140 3.56 -6.85 -0.11
CA SER A 140 4.36 -5.76 0.47
C SER A 140 5.83 -5.94 0.11
N LEU A 141 6.40 -4.95 -0.56
CA LEU A 141 7.84 -4.84 -0.78
C LEU A 141 8.40 -3.86 0.25
N SER A 142 9.21 -4.34 1.15
CA SER A 142 9.82 -3.54 2.22
C SER A 142 11.28 -3.91 2.42
N GLN A 143 12.06 -3.01 2.99
CA GLN A 143 13.41 -3.30 3.45
C GLN A 143 13.40 -3.97 4.83
N ARG A 144 12.30 -3.85 5.55
CA ARG A 144 12.08 -4.48 6.85
C ARG A 144 11.17 -5.69 6.70
N PRO A 145 11.42 -6.78 7.44
CA PRO A 145 10.49 -7.91 7.44
C PRO A 145 9.14 -7.45 7.99
N ALA A 146 8.07 -7.86 7.32
CA ALA A 146 6.72 -7.60 7.84
C ALA A 146 6.39 -8.58 8.99
N PRO A 147 5.54 -8.18 9.95
CA PRO A 147 5.09 -9.09 10.99
C PRO A 147 4.43 -10.34 10.40
N PRO A 148 4.73 -11.56 10.92
CA PRO A 148 4.19 -12.82 10.39
C PRO A 148 2.65 -12.89 10.41
N ALA A 149 2.00 -12.16 11.32
CA ALA A 149 0.55 -12.10 11.42
C ALA A 149 -0.15 -11.48 10.20
N ILE A 150 0.59 -10.78 9.35
CA ILE A 150 0.03 -10.02 8.21
C ILE A 150 0.21 -10.77 6.90
N HIS A 151 1.37 -11.39 6.71
CA HIS A 151 1.72 -12.11 5.49
C HIS A 151 1.98 -13.58 5.79
N GLY A 152 1.20 -14.45 5.16
CA GLY A 152 1.38 -15.90 5.26
C GLY A 152 2.63 -16.43 4.54
N ARG A 153 3.27 -15.60 3.70
CA ARG A 153 4.48 -15.97 2.94
C ARG A 153 5.44 -14.78 2.87
N GLN A 154 6.71 -15.06 3.11
CA GLN A 154 7.79 -14.07 2.97
C GLN A 154 8.82 -14.58 1.96
N LEU A 155 9.25 -13.68 1.08
CA LEU A 155 10.26 -13.93 0.07
C LEU A 155 11.39 -12.91 0.22
N VAL A 156 12.61 -13.32 -0.03
CA VAL A 156 13.79 -12.46 -0.09
C VAL A 156 14.22 -12.34 -1.54
N LEU A 157 14.39 -11.09 -1.98
CA LEU A 157 14.97 -10.81 -3.30
C LEU A 157 16.48 -10.68 -3.15
N GLU A 158 17.21 -11.67 -3.62
CA GLU A 158 18.67 -11.71 -3.60
C GLU A 158 19.26 -11.40 -4.97
N ARG A 159 20.36 -10.67 -5.01
CA ARG A 159 21.10 -10.44 -6.25
C ARG A 159 22.01 -11.65 -6.52
N SER A 160 21.94 -12.18 -7.72
CA SER A 160 22.78 -13.28 -8.18
C SER A 160 23.40 -12.89 -9.54
N GLY A 161 24.61 -12.32 -9.50
CA GLY A 161 25.24 -11.72 -10.70
C GLY A 161 24.43 -10.55 -11.22
N ASP A 162 24.02 -10.59 -12.49
CA ASP A 162 23.20 -9.58 -13.15
C ASP A 162 21.69 -9.79 -12.96
N ALA A 163 21.28 -10.90 -12.35
CA ALA A 163 19.90 -11.25 -12.09
C ALA A 163 19.51 -11.03 -10.63
N ALA A 164 18.19 -11.00 -10.36
CA ALA A 164 17.63 -11.06 -9.02
C ALA A 164 16.75 -12.31 -8.90
N ILE A 165 16.92 -13.04 -7.80
CA ILE A 165 16.19 -14.29 -7.54
C ILE A 165 15.34 -14.11 -6.30
N LEU A 166 14.07 -14.54 -6.39
CA LEU A 166 13.17 -14.64 -5.24
C LEU A 166 13.36 -16.00 -4.57
N LYS A 167 13.70 -15.96 -3.28
CA LYS A 167 13.82 -17.16 -2.43
C LYS A 167 12.84 -17.07 -1.26
N PRO A 168 12.31 -18.20 -0.75
CA PRO A 168 11.62 -18.18 0.53
C PRO A 168 12.53 -17.60 1.61
N ALA A 169 11.99 -16.70 2.44
CA ALA A 169 12.70 -16.28 3.63
C ALA A 169 12.90 -17.50 4.55
N ALA A 170 14.09 -17.60 5.16
CA ALA A 170 14.28 -18.58 6.23
C ALA A 170 13.22 -18.31 7.31
N ALA A 171 12.53 -19.36 7.76
CA ALA A 171 11.58 -19.24 8.85
C ALA A 171 12.27 -18.51 10.02
N PRO A 172 11.66 -17.47 10.63
CA PRO A 172 12.24 -16.86 11.81
C PRO A 172 12.43 -17.97 12.85
N ALA A 173 13.64 -18.14 13.33
CA ALA A 173 13.90 -19.06 14.43
C ALA A 173 12.92 -18.67 15.55
N MET A 174 11.97 -19.55 15.86
CA MET A 174 11.10 -19.36 17.02
C MET A 174 12.03 -19.14 18.22
N ALA A 175 12.05 -17.92 18.75
CA ALA A 175 12.70 -17.65 20.02
C ALA A 175 12.03 -18.59 21.02
N ALA A 176 12.76 -19.63 21.41
CA ALA A 176 12.32 -20.55 22.46
C ALA A 176 12.09 -19.69 23.71
N ALA A 177 10.82 -19.50 24.05
CA ALA A 177 10.44 -18.92 25.31
C ALA A 177 11.02 -19.81 26.43
N ARG A 178 12.00 -19.27 27.15
CA ARG A 178 12.41 -19.79 28.46
C ARG A 178 11.64 -19.06 29.54
#